data_83ede0bee8c961b5fe3ee8ec82fb0553
#
_entry.id   83ede0bee8c961b5fe3ee8ec82fb0553
#
_cell.length_a   1.000
_cell.length_b   1.000
_cell.length_c   1.000
_cell.angle_alpha   90.00
_cell.angle_beta   90.00
_cell.angle_gamma   90.00
#
_symmetry.space_group_name_H-M   'P 1'
#
loop_
_entity.id
_entity.type
_entity.pdbx_description
1 polymer ?
#
loop_
_entity_poly.entity_id
_entity_poly.type
_entity_poly.pdbx_seq_one_letter_code
_entity_poly.pdbx_strand_id
1 'polypeptide(L)'
;MLLRRHFWRYATFDEIAELYVSRMLRMAALYLVNTFVSIYLYQLGYSLTAIAFVWCGCYAFKVLAVLPLTRIIALIGPKHAILVSNLIYIPAMIMFANVNGTSLGLLIPALLLQALSVSMYSVAYSIDFSKVKSIHHAGKEIAYMNIFEKTTTGLSPVLGGFIAYAFGPHVVILFAAVLFAFAAMPLLRTGEPVRRHQHLVFRDFPWKLLLQHSAAQFSYGFDVFVSGTAWTLFVAVFIIGVTSNNSVYATTGMLVSVVFVVAIFASYTYGKIIDRNKGRELMRAATIMNALTHVVRPFIQTTIPVAGLNATNELATTGYALPYTRAVFDNADLSGVRVTYLGVIEVISNAGAACAAALLGFLLIFIEQKLAFQGFFFIGAAVSLLILTARFPLYKK
;
A
#
# COMPACT_ATOMS: atom_id res chain seq x y z
N MET A 1 34.73 -6.71 3.62
CA MET A 1 33.93 -7.95 3.69
C MET A 1 32.95 -7.94 2.53
N LEU A 2 33.27 -8.63 1.43
CA LEU A 2 32.41 -8.74 0.26
C LEU A 2 31.20 -9.58 0.66
N LEU A 3 30.09 -8.92 0.97
CA LEU A 3 28.80 -9.56 1.20
C LEU A 3 28.51 -10.45 -0.01
N ARG A 4 28.28 -11.74 0.23
CA ARG A 4 27.92 -12.71 -0.81
C ARG A 4 26.59 -12.31 -1.47
N ARG A 5 26.69 -11.48 -2.49
CA ARG A 5 25.57 -10.95 -3.30
C ARG A 5 25.07 -11.94 -4.36
N HIS A 6 25.14 -13.25 -4.10
CA HIS A 6 24.98 -14.27 -5.15
C HIS A 6 23.69 -15.06 -5.10
N PHE A 7 22.77 -14.72 -4.18
CA PHE A 7 21.59 -15.54 -3.96
C PHE A 7 20.65 -15.56 -5.18
N TRP A 8 20.41 -14.42 -5.81
CA TRP A 8 19.50 -14.28 -6.95
C TRP A 8 20.00 -14.93 -8.25
N ARG A 9 21.28 -15.27 -8.35
CA ARG A 9 21.80 -16.03 -9.50
C ARG A 9 21.25 -17.44 -9.61
N TYR A 10 20.62 -17.93 -8.55
CA TYR A 10 19.99 -19.25 -8.51
C TYR A 10 18.47 -19.20 -8.65
N ALA A 11 17.83 -18.00 -8.66
CA ALA A 11 16.43 -17.86 -8.96
C ALA A 11 16.23 -18.11 -10.46
N THR A 12 15.39 -19.08 -10.79
CA THR A 12 15.04 -19.37 -12.18
C THR A 12 14.11 -18.30 -12.72
N PHE A 13 14.06 -18.10 -14.05
CA PHE A 13 13.09 -17.19 -14.67
C PHE A 13 11.65 -17.54 -14.26
N ASP A 14 11.37 -18.84 -14.12
CA ASP A 14 10.05 -19.35 -13.72
C ASP A 14 9.65 -18.89 -12.31
N GLU A 15 10.56 -18.91 -11.33
CA GLU A 15 10.31 -18.46 -9.97
C GLU A 15 9.96 -16.96 -9.92
N ILE A 16 10.68 -16.15 -10.70
CA ILE A 16 10.42 -14.71 -10.79
C ILE A 16 9.06 -14.46 -11.45
N ALA A 17 8.76 -15.18 -12.54
CA ALA A 17 7.50 -15.06 -13.25
C ALA A 17 6.30 -15.47 -12.37
N GLU A 18 6.42 -16.55 -11.59
CA GLU A 18 5.40 -16.97 -10.62
C GLU A 18 5.10 -15.89 -9.59
N LEU A 19 6.14 -15.26 -9.05
CA LEU A 19 6.00 -14.19 -8.08
C LEU A 19 5.29 -12.97 -8.67
N TYR A 20 5.63 -12.58 -9.90
CA TYR A 20 4.97 -11.46 -10.59
C TYR A 20 3.52 -11.77 -10.94
N VAL A 21 3.23 -12.95 -11.48
CA VAL A 21 1.84 -13.34 -11.81
C VAL A 21 0.98 -13.40 -10.55
N SER A 22 1.48 -14.01 -9.48
CA SER A 22 0.79 -14.04 -8.19
C SER A 22 0.53 -12.63 -7.65
N ARG A 23 1.53 -11.74 -7.74
CA ARG A 23 1.37 -10.34 -7.33
C ARG A 23 0.33 -9.61 -8.17
N MET A 24 0.35 -9.73 -9.49
CA MET A 24 -0.61 -9.09 -10.37
C MET A 24 -2.05 -9.55 -10.06
N LEU A 25 -2.28 -10.84 -9.91
CA LEU A 25 -3.60 -11.39 -9.55
C LEU A 25 -4.06 -10.91 -8.17
N ARG A 26 -3.15 -10.91 -7.18
CA ARG A 26 -3.46 -10.39 -5.85
C ARG A 26 -3.80 -8.90 -5.89
N MET A 27 -3.02 -8.09 -6.59
CA MET A 27 -3.27 -6.64 -6.70
C MET A 27 -4.58 -6.37 -7.44
N ALA A 28 -4.89 -7.16 -8.50
CA ALA A 28 -6.20 -7.11 -9.16
C ALA A 28 -7.33 -7.33 -8.16
N ALA A 29 -7.29 -8.44 -7.42
CA ALA A 29 -8.29 -8.80 -6.44
C ALA A 29 -8.44 -7.71 -5.35
N LEU A 30 -7.32 -7.21 -4.85
CA LEU A 30 -7.29 -6.23 -3.78
C LEU A 30 -7.89 -4.89 -4.22
N TYR A 31 -7.51 -4.39 -5.40
CA TYR A 31 -7.95 -3.08 -5.88
C TYR A 31 -9.34 -3.08 -6.51
N LEU A 32 -9.88 -4.24 -6.90
CA LEU A 32 -11.30 -4.39 -7.23
C LEU A 32 -12.21 -3.97 -6.07
N VAL A 33 -11.80 -4.21 -4.83
CA VAL A 33 -12.61 -3.99 -3.63
C VAL A 33 -12.09 -2.84 -2.78
N ASN A 34 -10.78 -2.77 -2.53
CA ASN A 34 -10.20 -1.90 -1.51
C ASN A 34 -10.48 -0.41 -1.73
N THR A 35 -10.56 0.00 -3.01
CA THR A 35 -10.94 1.37 -3.40
C THR A 35 -12.33 1.73 -2.89
N PHE A 36 -13.21 0.76 -2.76
CA PHE A 36 -14.62 0.97 -2.45
C PHE A 36 -15.01 0.63 -1.01
N VAL A 37 -14.13 0.01 -0.22
CA VAL A 37 -14.44 -0.43 1.15
C VAL A 37 -15.06 0.68 1.99
N SER A 38 -14.44 1.86 2.01
CA SER A 38 -14.92 2.99 2.81
C SER A 38 -16.25 3.54 2.30
N ILE A 39 -16.46 3.54 0.97
CA ILE A 39 -17.73 3.96 0.34
C ILE A 39 -18.84 2.96 0.67
N TYR A 40 -18.52 1.66 0.60
CA TYR A 40 -19.46 0.60 0.94
C TYR A 40 -19.90 0.67 2.42
N LEU A 41 -18.94 0.87 3.34
CA LEU A 41 -19.27 1.07 4.76
C LEU A 41 -20.16 2.29 4.98
N TYR A 42 -19.89 3.39 4.27
CA TYR A 42 -20.73 4.58 4.33
C TYR A 42 -22.16 4.33 3.82
N GLN A 43 -22.32 3.58 2.72
CA GLN A 43 -23.63 3.16 2.21
C GLN A 43 -24.38 2.21 3.15
N LEU A 44 -23.66 1.39 3.93
CA LEU A 44 -24.23 0.54 4.98
C LEU A 44 -24.72 1.34 6.22
N GLY A 45 -24.46 2.66 6.25
CA GLY A 45 -24.92 3.56 7.32
C GLY A 45 -23.86 3.85 8.40
N TYR A 46 -22.61 3.43 8.22
CA TYR A 46 -21.54 3.83 9.14
C TYR A 46 -21.21 5.32 8.98
N SER A 47 -21.08 6.05 10.10
CA SER A 47 -20.64 7.44 10.09
C SER A 47 -19.20 7.56 9.60
N LEU A 48 -18.82 8.73 9.07
CA LEU A 48 -17.42 9.00 8.66
C LEU A 48 -16.44 8.83 9.82
N THR A 49 -16.85 9.23 11.03
CA THR A 49 -16.10 9.03 12.27
C THR A 49 -15.87 7.55 12.56
N ALA A 50 -16.94 6.72 12.45
CA ALA A 50 -16.83 5.28 12.65
C ALA A 50 -15.88 4.64 11.63
N ILE A 51 -15.98 5.03 10.36
CA ILE A 51 -15.10 4.53 9.29
C ILE A 51 -13.63 4.89 9.58
N ALA A 52 -13.34 6.12 10.02
CA ALA A 52 -11.99 6.54 10.38
C ALA A 52 -11.44 5.69 11.53
N PHE A 53 -12.21 5.44 12.60
CA PHE A 53 -11.77 4.61 13.72
C PHE A 53 -11.69 3.12 13.36
N VAL A 54 -12.51 2.61 12.46
CA VAL A 54 -12.36 1.26 11.90
C VAL A 54 -11.00 1.11 11.23
N TRP A 55 -10.59 2.05 10.39
CA TRP A 55 -9.27 2.03 9.78
C TRP A 55 -8.14 2.23 10.79
N CYS A 56 -8.32 3.09 11.79
CA CYS A 56 -7.38 3.23 12.89
C CYS A 56 -7.15 1.89 13.59
N GLY A 57 -8.22 1.18 13.95
CA GLY A 57 -8.17 -0.15 14.56
C GLY A 57 -7.46 -1.17 13.67
N CYS A 58 -7.74 -1.18 12.37
CA CYS A 58 -7.06 -2.05 11.40
C CYS A 58 -5.55 -1.80 11.35
N TYR A 59 -5.11 -0.54 11.27
CA TYR A 59 -3.69 -0.21 11.23
C TYR A 59 -3.01 -0.43 12.59
N ALA A 60 -3.67 -0.12 13.70
CA ALA A 60 -3.17 -0.41 15.03
C ALA A 60 -2.98 -1.92 15.24
N PHE A 61 -3.92 -2.74 14.78
CA PHE A 61 -3.78 -4.19 14.80
C PHE A 61 -2.59 -4.66 13.94
N LYS A 62 -2.38 -4.07 12.76
CA LYS A 62 -1.20 -4.36 11.93
C LYS A 62 0.10 -4.04 12.66
N VAL A 63 0.18 -2.90 13.37
CA VAL A 63 1.36 -2.55 14.20
C VAL A 63 1.71 -3.68 15.17
N LEU A 64 0.70 -4.24 15.84
CA LEU A 64 0.89 -5.34 16.80
C LEU A 64 1.22 -6.68 16.11
N ALA A 65 0.57 -6.96 14.97
CA ALA A 65 0.66 -8.25 14.29
C ALA A 65 1.94 -8.41 13.44
N VAL A 66 2.54 -7.32 12.93
CA VAL A 66 3.65 -7.40 11.97
C VAL A 66 4.85 -8.17 12.51
N LEU A 67 5.30 -7.92 13.74
CA LEU A 67 6.48 -8.63 14.28
C LEU A 67 6.22 -10.12 14.51
N PRO A 68 5.11 -10.56 15.13
CA PRO A 68 4.72 -11.97 15.14
C PRO A 68 4.65 -12.61 13.76
N LEU A 69 4.02 -11.92 12.79
CA LEU A 69 3.95 -12.40 11.41
C LEU A 69 5.34 -12.49 10.76
N THR A 70 6.21 -11.52 11.00
CA THR A 70 7.60 -11.54 10.51
C THR A 70 8.36 -12.76 11.06
N ARG A 71 8.10 -13.15 12.30
CA ARG A 71 8.66 -14.39 12.88
C ARG A 71 8.13 -15.63 12.15
N ILE A 72 6.85 -15.69 11.87
CA ILE A 72 6.25 -16.80 11.09
C ILE A 72 6.88 -16.84 9.68
N ILE A 73 7.01 -15.70 9.00
CA ILE A 73 7.64 -15.60 7.68
C ILE A 73 9.09 -16.11 7.72
N ALA A 74 9.84 -15.76 8.76
CA ALA A 74 11.22 -16.22 8.95
C ALA A 74 11.31 -17.75 9.13
N LEU A 75 10.30 -18.37 9.70
CA LEU A 75 10.24 -19.83 9.91
C LEU A 75 9.82 -20.59 8.64
N ILE A 76 8.74 -20.17 7.99
CA ILE A 76 8.16 -20.91 6.86
C ILE A 76 8.74 -20.50 5.50
N GLY A 77 9.35 -19.32 5.43
CA GLY A 77 9.86 -18.70 4.19
C GLY A 77 8.87 -17.73 3.55
N PRO A 78 9.37 -16.71 2.83
CA PRO A 78 8.53 -15.64 2.28
C PRO A 78 7.54 -16.15 1.23
N LYS A 79 7.90 -17.07 0.34
CA LYS A 79 7.01 -17.61 -0.69
C LYS A 79 5.79 -18.34 -0.08
N HIS A 80 6.03 -19.20 0.91
CA HIS A 80 4.94 -19.87 1.63
C HIS A 80 4.08 -18.89 2.42
N ALA A 81 4.69 -17.83 2.96
CA ALA A 81 3.95 -16.78 3.64
C ALA A 81 3.04 -15.99 2.69
N ILE A 82 3.50 -15.70 1.45
CA ILE A 82 2.67 -15.09 0.41
C ILE A 82 1.48 -16.01 0.07
N LEU A 83 1.70 -17.31 -0.08
CA LEU A 83 0.64 -18.29 -0.32
C LEU A 83 -0.41 -18.27 0.80
N VAL A 84 0.03 -18.40 2.05
CA VAL A 84 -0.85 -18.39 3.22
C VAL A 84 -1.62 -17.07 3.33
N SER A 85 -0.96 -15.95 3.04
CA SER A 85 -1.61 -14.64 3.06
C SER A 85 -2.75 -14.52 2.03
N ASN A 86 -2.58 -15.09 0.83
CA ASN A 86 -3.63 -15.14 -0.18
C ASN A 86 -4.83 -15.96 0.30
N LEU A 87 -4.57 -17.11 0.93
CA LEU A 87 -5.62 -17.97 1.46
C LEU A 87 -6.39 -17.32 2.62
N ILE A 88 -5.71 -16.60 3.52
CA ILE A 88 -6.34 -15.86 4.64
C ILE A 88 -7.27 -14.75 4.12
N TYR A 89 -6.97 -14.16 2.95
CA TYR A 89 -7.81 -13.09 2.42
C TYR A 89 -9.18 -13.57 1.93
N ILE A 90 -9.29 -14.83 1.51
CA ILE A 90 -10.55 -15.41 1.00
C ILE A 90 -11.67 -15.36 2.04
N PRO A 91 -11.53 -15.95 3.25
CA PRO A 91 -12.57 -15.85 4.27
C PRO A 91 -12.82 -14.41 4.71
N ALA A 92 -11.81 -13.53 4.72
CA ALA A 92 -12.01 -12.11 4.99
C ALA A 92 -13.01 -11.48 4.00
N MET A 93 -12.86 -11.76 2.70
CA MET A 93 -13.78 -11.25 1.68
C MET A 93 -15.18 -11.85 1.79
N ILE A 94 -15.30 -13.14 2.07
CA ILE A 94 -16.61 -13.79 2.26
C ILE A 94 -17.33 -13.16 3.46
N MET A 95 -16.64 -12.97 4.59
CA MET A 95 -17.22 -12.31 5.76
C MET A 95 -17.62 -10.86 5.43
N PHE A 96 -16.76 -10.11 4.76
CA PHE A 96 -17.02 -8.72 4.39
C PHE A 96 -18.22 -8.58 3.44
N ALA A 97 -18.38 -9.51 2.48
CA ALA A 97 -19.52 -9.57 1.59
C ALA A 97 -20.86 -9.78 2.34
N ASN A 98 -20.85 -10.43 3.49
CA ASN A 98 -22.04 -10.71 4.31
C ASN A 98 -22.27 -9.70 5.44
N VAL A 99 -21.52 -8.59 5.48
CA VAL A 99 -21.79 -7.50 6.41
C VAL A 99 -23.08 -6.79 6.01
N ASN A 100 -24.03 -6.73 6.95
CA ASN A 100 -25.33 -6.08 6.75
C ASN A 100 -25.53 -4.99 7.79
N GLY A 101 -25.95 -3.80 7.34
CA GLY A 101 -26.16 -2.64 8.20
C GLY A 101 -24.86 -2.27 8.95
N THR A 102 -25.02 -1.75 10.15
CA THR A 102 -23.90 -1.30 11.02
C THR A 102 -23.44 -2.37 12.01
N SER A 103 -23.67 -3.65 11.72
CA SER A 103 -23.26 -4.76 12.58
C SER A 103 -21.75 -4.96 12.58
N LEU A 104 -21.11 -4.97 13.76
CA LEU A 104 -19.68 -5.19 13.93
C LEU A 104 -19.30 -6.68 13.93
N GLY A 105 -20.25 -7.59 14.07
CA GLY A 105 -20.02 -9.01 14.28
C GLY A 105 -19.23 -9.71 13.15
N LEU A 106 -19.55 -9.42 11.89
CA LEU A 106 -18.79 -9.91 10.73
C LEU A 106 -17.73 -8.91 10.26
N LEU A 107 -17.94 -7.62 10.48
CA LEU A 107 -17.01 -6.58 10.03
C LEU A 107 -15.67 -6.69 10.74
N ILE A 108 -15.64 -6.81 12.07
CA ILE A 108 -14.38 -6.86 12.82
C ILE A 108 -13.53 -8.07 12.41
N PRO A 109 -14.02 -9.34 12.44
CA PRO A 109 -13.20 -10.47 12.02
C PRO A 109 -12.78 -10.39 10.54
N ALA A 110 -13.63 -9.89 9.63
CA ALA A 110 -13.26 -9.67 8.23
C ALA A 110 -12.05 -8.72 8.13
N LEU A 111 -12.09 -7.59 8.81
CA LEU A 111 -11.02 -6.58 8.80
C LEU A 111 -9.75 -7.07 9.51
N LEU A 112 -9.84 -7.86 10.57
CA LEU A 112 -8.69 -8.46 11.24
C LEU A 112 -8.00 -9.49 10.33
N LEU A 113 -8.75 -10.37 9.67
CA LEU A 113 -8.19 -11.31 8.68
C LEU A 113 -7.57 -10.58 7.50
N GLN A 114 -8.22 -9.52 7.00
CA GLN A 114 -7.66 -8.66 5.96
C GLN A 114 -6.33 -8.03 6.43
N ALA A 115 -6.29 -7.47 7.64
CA ALA A 115 -5.10 -6.86 8.20
C ALA A 115 -3.95 -7.87 8.34
N LEU A 116 -4.23 -9.09 8.81
CA LEU A 116 -3.26 -10.20 8.88
C LEU A 116 -2.72 -10.55 7.50
N SER A 117 -3.60 -10.77 6.53
CA SER A 117 -3.23 -11.11 5.16
C SER A 117 -2.37 -10.02 4.51
N VAL A 118 -2.78 -8.75 4.61
CA VAL A 118 -2.05 -7.64 3.99
C VAL A 118 -0.68 -7.46 4.64
N SER A 119 -0.59 -7.51 5.98
CA SER A 119 0.70 -7.37 6.68
C SER A 119 1.65 -8.53 6.37
N MET A 120 1.15 -9.76 6.39
CA MET A 120 1.94 -10.95 6.08
C MET A 120 2.47 -10.89 4.65
N TYR A 121 1.63 -10.50 3.69
CA TYR A 121 2.02 -10.32 2.31
C TYR A 121 3.06 -9.21 2.14
N SER A 122 2.83 -8.02 2.70
CA SER A 122 3.72 -6.86 2.56
C SER A 122 5.14 -7.18 3.00
N VAL A 123 5.29 -7.77 4.19
CA VAL A 123 6.60 -8.16 4.72
C VAL A 123 7.23 -9.29 3.90
N ALA A 124 6.48 -10.36 3.61
CA ALA A 124 6.99 -11.50 2.87
C ALA A 124 7.45 -11.10 1.46
N TYR A 125 6.64 -10.33 0.75
CA TYR A 125 6.97 -9.82 -0.58
C TYR A 125 8.21 -8.91 -0.56
N SER A 126 8.31 -8.01 0.42
CA SER A 126 9.47 -7.11 0.56
C SER A 126 10.75 -7.89 0.83
N ILE A 127 10.70 -8.95 1.65
CA ILE A 127 11.83 -9.83 1.91
C ILE A 127 12.26 -10.54 0.62
N ASP A 128 11.32 -11.14 -0.09
CA ASP A 128 11.58 -11.92 -1.30
C ASP A 128 12.10 -11.02 -2.42
N PHE A 129 11.38 -9.97 -2.76
CA PHE A 129 11.78 -9.02 -3.80
C PHE A 129 13.12 -8.34 -3.51
N SER A 130 13.40 -7.97 -2.24
CA SER A 130 14.67 -7.35 -1.87
C SER A 130 15.88 -8.24 -2.13
N LYS A 131 15.70 -9.57 -2.18
CA LYS A 131 16.73 -10.56 -2.48
C LYS A 131 16.93 -10.78 -3.98
N VAL A 132 15.86 -10.70 -4.75
CA VAL A 132 15.84 -11.00 -6.18
C VAL A 132 16.30 -9.80 -7.03
N LYS A 133 16.20 -8.57 -6.53
CA LYS A 133 16.57 -7.35 -7.28
C LYS A 133 18.02 -7.37 -7.77
N SER A 134 18.25 -6.91 -9.00
CA SER A 134 19.60 -6.70 -9.56
C SER A 134 20.34 -5.57 -8.82
N ILE A 135 21.67 -5.74 -8.69
CA ILE A 135 22.50 -4.75 -8.02
C ILE A 135 22.79 -3.56 -8.94
N HIS A 136 22.97 -3.82 -10.23
CA HIS A 136 23.37 -2.81 -11.21
C HIS A 136 22.20 -2.02 -11.78
N HIS A 137 21.01 -2.63 -11.83
CA HIS A 137 19.80 -2.05 -12.44
C HIS A 137 18.59 -2.06 -11.48
N ALA A 138 18.85 -1.92 -10.17
CA ALA A 138 17.80 -1.96 -9.15
C ALA A 138 16.69 -0.92 -9.39
N GLY A 139 17.02 0.27 -9.91
CA GLY A 139 16.02 1.30 -10.24
C GLY A 139 15.09 0.85 -11.34
N LYS A 140 15.61 0.22 -12.41
CA LYS A 140 14.79 -0.31 -13.51
C LYS A 140 13.91 -1.46 -13.07
N GLU A 141 14.43 -2.40 -12.28
CA GLU A 141 13.65 -3.55 -11.81
C GLU A 141 12.52 -3.14 -10.89
N ILE A 142 12.78 -2.21 -9.95
CA ILE A 142 11.75 -1.64 -9.09
C ILE A 142 10.71 -0.89 -9.95
N ALA A 143 11.16 -0.17 -10.99
CA ALA A 143 10.26 0.52 -11.91
C ALA A 143 9.40 -0.45 -12.73
N TYR A 144 9.95 -1.54 -13.26
CA TYR A 144 9.19 -2.57 -13.96
C TYR A 144 8.17 -3.26 -13.05
N MET A 145 8.58 -3.62 -11.83
CA MET A 145 7.66 -4.15 -10.83
C MET A 145 6.50 -3.18 -10.59
N ASN A 146 6.82 -1.89 -10.42
CA ASN A 146 5.80 -0.87 -10.22
C ASN A 146 4.88 -0.71 -11.45
N ILE A 147 5.42 -0.80 -12.68
CA ILE A 147 4.61 -0.77 -13.91
C ILE A 147 3.61 -1.93 -13.95
N PHE A 148 4.05 -3.16 -13.67
CA PHE A 148 3.15 -4.32 -13.62
C PHE A 148 2.08 -4.17 -12.54
N GLU A 149 2.47 -3.70 -11.36
CA GLU A 149 1.54 -3.42 -10.28
C GLU A 149 0.53 -2.34 -10.67
N LYS A 150 1.01 -1.20 -11.19
CA LYS A 150 0.16 -0.07 -11.58
C LYS A 150 -0.76 -0.40 -12.76
N THR A 151 -0.33 -1.26 -13.69
CA THR A 151 -1.21 -1.77 -14.75
C THR A 151 -2.43 -2.45 -14.16
N THR A 152 -2.20 -3.33 -13.21
CA THR A 152 -3.27 -4.09 -12.57
C THR A 152 -4.11 -3.23 -11.64
N THR A 153 -3.46 -2.44 -10.77
CA THR A 153 -4.16 -1.60 -9.79
C THR A 153 -4.90 -0.42 -10.43
N GLY A 154 -4.47 0.01 -11.62
CA GLY A 154 -5.14 1.06 -12.38
C GLY A 154 -6.38 0.57 -13.13
N LEU A 155 -6.36 -0.65 -13.68
CA LEU A 155 -7.50 -1.23 -14.40
C LEU A 155 -8.58 -1.80 -13.45
N SER A 156 -8.16 -2.33 -12.31
CA SER A 156 -9.06 -3.02 -11.37
C SER A 156 -10.19 -2.13 -10.82
N PRO A 157 -9.96 -0.85 -10.43
CA PRO A 157 -11.04 -0.01 -9.93
C PRO A 157 -12.12 0.29 -10.97
N VAL A 158 -11.75 0.43 -12.27
CA VAL A 158 -12.75 0.58 -13.35
C VAL A 158 -13.59 -0.67 -13.46
N LEU A 159 -12.96 -1.84 -13.55
CA LEU A 159 -13.66 -3.13 -13.65
C LEU A 159 -14.54 -3.35 -12.41
N GLY A 160 -13.99 -3.16 -11.21
CA GLY A 160 -14.72 -3.29 -9.97
C GLY A 160 -15.88 -2.31 -9.86
N GLY A 161 -15.69 -1.05 -10.28
CA GLY A 161 -16.71 -0.02 -10.29
C GLY A 161 -17.87 -0.34 -11.24
N PHE A 162 -17.59 -0.81 -12.46
CA PHE A 162 -18.63 -1.23 -13.40
C PHE A 162 -19.37 -2.50 -12.95
N ILE A 163 -18.67 -3.50 -12.40
CA ILE A 163 -19.31 -4.69 -11.83
C ILE A 163 -20.18 -4.29 -10.64
N ALA A 164 -19.70 -3.42 -9.76
CA ALA A 164 -20.48 -2.93 -8.62
C ALA A 164 -21.71 -2.13 -9.05
N TYR A 165 -21.58 -1.33 -10.11
CA TYR A 165 -22.72 -0.59 -10.69
C TYR A 165 -23.78 -1.54 -11.24
N ALA A 166 -23.37 -2.56 -12.02
CA ALA A 166 -24.28 -3.48 -12.72
C ALA A 166 -24.89 -4.55 -11.79
N PHE A 167 -24.11 -5.11 -10.88
CA PHE A 167 -24.45 -6.30 -10.09
C PHE A 167 -24.41 -6.07 -8.58
N GLY A 168 -24.02 -4.86 -8.14
CA GLY A 168 -23.84 -4.53 -6.73
C GLY A 168 -22.44 -4.86 -6.18
N PRO A 169 -22.05 -4.17 -5.07
CA PRO A 169 -20.72 -4.32 -4.48
C PRO A 169 -20.44 -5.73 -3.94
N HIS A 170 -21.48 -6.44 -3.50
CA HIS A 170 -21.39 -7.82 -3.01
C HIS A 170 -20.74 -8.77 -4.04
N VAL A 171 -21.15 -8.67 -5.32
CA VAL A 171 -20.63 -9.50 -6.40
C VAL A 171 -19.14 -9.23 -6.64
N VAL A 172 -18.71 -7.96 -6.58
CA VAL A 172 -17.31 -7.58 -6.72
C VAL A 172 -16.45 -8.20 -5.63
N ILE A 173 -16.96 -8.19 -4.39
CA ILE A 173 -16.23 -8.73 -3.23
C ILE A 173 -16.05 -10.24 -3.37
N LEU A 174 -17.10 -10.96 -3.78
CA LEU A 174 -17.01 -12.41 -4.04
C LEU A 174 -16.09 -12.74 -5.21
N PHE A 175 -16.14 -11.95 -6.28
CA PHE A 175 -15.23 -12.11 -7.42
C PHE A 175 -13.77 -11.90 -7.02
N ALA A 176 -13.48 -10.94 -6.15
CA ALA A 176 -12.15 -10.74 -5.60
C ALA A 176 -11.68 -11.95 -4.78
N ALA A 177 -12.56 -12.59 -3.99
CA ALA A 177 -12.22 -13.83 -3.26
C ALA A 177 -11.74 -14.95 -4.20
N VAL A 178 -12.42 -15.11 -5.35
CA VAL A 178 -12.00 -16.07 -6.40
C VAL A 178 -10.64 -15.72 -6.97
N LEU A 179 -10.38 -14.44 -7.26
CA LEU A 179 -9.07 -14.00 -7.76
C LEU A 179 -7.94 -14.23 -6.75
N PHE A 180 -8.20 -14.11 -5.43
CA PHE A 180 -7.22 -14.45 -4.40
C PHE A 180 -6.87 -15.95 -4.43
N ALA A 181 -7.83 -16.82 -4.68
CA ALA A 181 -7.55 -18.24 -4.86
C ALA A 181 -6.65 -18.49 -6.09
N PHE A 182 -6.93 -17.84 -7.21
CA PHE A 182 -6.07 -17.91 -8.40
C PHE A 182 -4.68 -17.30 -8.15
N ALA A 183 -4.54 -16.26 -7.35
CA ALA A 183 -3.25 -15.66 -7.00
C ALA A 183 -2.35 -16.63 -6.18
N ALA A 184 -2.93 -17.60 -5.50
CA ALA A 184 -2.18 -18.62 -4.77
C ALA A 184 -1.61 -19.71 -5.68
N MET A 185 -2.27 -20.03 -6.81
CA MET A 185 -1.91 -21.16 -7.68
C MET A 185 -0.48 -21.11 -8.25
N PRO A 186 0.03 -19.98 -8.80
CA PRO A 186 1.37 -19.95 -9.36
C PRO A 186 2.45 -20.34 -8.34
N LEU A 187 2.25 -19.97 -7.07
CA LEU A 187 3.23 -20.21 -6.00
C LEU A 187 3.34 -21.68 -5.57
N LEU A 188 2.47 -22.55 -6.05
CA LEU A 188 2.50 -23.99 -5.76
C LEU A 188 3.48 -24.76 -6.66
N ARG A 189 3.96 -24.16 -7.76
CA ARG A 189 4.77 -24.87 -8.76
C ARG A 189 6.22 -25.10 -8.34
N THR A 190 6.85 -24.10 -7.71
CA THR A 190 8.25 -24.18 -7.29
C THR A 190 8.39 -24.16 -5.77
N GLY A 191 9.50 -24.69 -5.26
CA GLY A 191 9.81 -24.72 -3.83
C GLY A 191 10.14 -23.33 -3.25
N GLU A 192 10.42 -23.27 -1.95
CA GLU A 192 10.83 -22.03 -1.26
C GLU A 192 12.30 -21.71 -1.59
N PRO A 193 12.59 -20.61 -2.32
CA PRO A 193 13.96 -20.27 -2.71
C PRO A 193 14.78 -19.66 -1.57
N VAL A 194 14.11 -19.20 -0.51
CA VAL A 194 14.74 -18.53 0.63
C VAL A 194 14.98 -19.51 1.77
N ARG A 195 16.15 -19.40 2.43
CA ARG A 195 16.47 -20.21 3.61
C ARG A 195 15.39 -20.08 4.66
N ARG A 196 14.83 -21.20 5.08
CA ARG A 196 13.83 -21.32 6.16
C ARG A 196 14.51 -21.31 7.53
N HIS A 197 13.69 -21.26 8.61
CA HIS A 197 14.13 -21.33 10.01
C HIS A 197 15.12 -20.21 10.37
N GLN A 198 14.88 -19.00 9.88
CA GLN A 198 15.59 -17.84 10.34
C GLN A 198 14.94 -17.30 11.62
N HIS A 199 15.74 -16.70 12.49
CA HIS A 199 15.26 -16.06 13.70
C HIS A 199 15.27 -14.54 13.55
N LEU A 200 14.32 -13.88 14.21
CA LEU A 200 14.39 -12.43 14.36
C LEU A 200 15.53 -12.08 15.32
N VAL A 201 16.42 -11.21 14.87
CA VAL A 201 17.59 -10.79 15.64
C VAL A 201 17.43 -9.32 16.00
N PHE A 202 17.29 -9.05 17.30
CA PHE A 202 17.25 -7.69 17.86
C PHE A 202 18.54 -7.34 18.61
N ARG A 203 19.35 -8.33 18.97
CA ARG A 203 20.68 -8.10 19.52
C ARG A 203 21.56 -7.50 18.44
N ASP A 204 22.23 -6.39 18.75
CA ASP A 204 23.07 -5.63 17.80
C ASP A 204 22.32 -5.09 16.56
N PHE A 205 20.98 -4.90 16.70
CA PHE A 205 20.17 -4.31 15.64
C PHE A 205 20.64 -2.88 15.32
N PRO A 206 20.79 -2.49 14.04
CA PRO A 206 21.36 -1.22 13.63
C PRO A 206 20.38 -0.05 13.80
N TRP A 207 20.02 0.29 15.04
CA TRP A 207 19.07 1.36 15.37
C TRP A 207 19.45 2.71 14.75
N LYS A 208 20.75 3.03 14.67
CA LYS A 208 21.23 4.27 14.04
C LYS A 208 20.83 4.36 12.56
N LEU A 209 20.91 3.23 11.85
CA LEU A 209 20.53 3.16 10.44
C LEU A 209 19.01 3.35 10.28
N LEU A 210 18.21 2.73 11.16
CA LEU A 210 16.75 2.85 11.17
C LEU A 210 16.32 4.28 11.50
N LEU A 211 16.84 4.88 12.58
CA LEU A 211 16.45 6.21 13.04
C LEU A 211 16.71 7.31 12.00
N GLN A 212 17.68 7.12 11.09
CA GLN A 212 17.99 8.10 10.03
C GLN A 212 16.82 8.34 9.05
N HIS A 213 15.84 7.44 9.00
CA HIS A 213 14.68 7.59 8.12
C HIS A 213 13.34 7.16 8.77
N SER A 214 13.30 6.93 10.08
CA SER A 214 12.09 6.50 10.78
C SER A 214 10.95 7.52 10.69
N ALA A 215 11.25 8.83 10.84
CA ALA A 215 10.26 9.90 10.68
C ALA A 215 9.69 9.93 9.25
N ALA A 216 10.56 9.72 8.24
CA ALA A 216 10.14 9.62 6.86
C ALA A 216 9.28 8.36 6.59
N GLN A 217 9.61 7.22 7.22
CA GLN A 217 8.83 6.00 7.12
C GLN A 217 7.44 6.14 7.76
N PHE A 218 7.37 6.78 8.92
CA PHE A 218 6.10 7.13 9.57
C PHE A 218 5.25 8.01 8.66
N SER A 219 5.85 9.07 8.10
CA SER A 219 5.19 9.97 7.16
C SER A 219 4.72 9.26 5.89
N TYR A 220 5.52 8.33 5.37
CA TYR A 220 5.13 7.49 4.24
C TYR A 220 3.83 6.71 4.54
N GLY A 221 3.76 6.07 5.71
CA GLY A 221 2.54 5.37 6.13
C GLY A 221 1.36 6.31 6.35
N PHE A 222 1.59 7.47 6.93
CA PHE A 222 0.58 8.52 7.11
C PHE A 222 -0.01 8.95 5.75
N ASP A 223 0.85 9.20 4.77
CA ASP A 223 0.45 9.61 3.42
C ASP A 223 -0.35 8.53 2.68
N VAL A 224 -0.05 7.24 2.89
CA VAL A 224 -0.84 6.13 2.33
C VAL A 224 -2.32 6.23 2.75
N PHE A 225 -2.60 6.59 3.99
CA PHE A 225 -3.98 6.79 4.44
C PHE A 225 -4.60 8.08 3.89
N VAL A 226 -3.85 9.19 3.90
CA VAL A 226 -4.32 10.50 3.39
C VAL A 226 -4.64 10.43 1.90
N SER A 227 -3.70 9.92 1.11
CA SER A 227 -3.80 9.86 -0.36
C SER A 227 -4.74 8.78 -0.86
N GLY A 228 -4.82 7.65 -0.15
CA GLY A 228 -5.68 6.53 -0.52
C GLY A 228 -7.08 6.66 0.07
N THR A 229 -7.23 6.29 1.34
CA THR A 229 -8.53 6.12 1.98
C THR A 229 -9.27 7.44 2.19
N ALA A 230 -8.62 8.42 2.82
CA ALA A 230 -9.27 9.68 3.19
C ALA A 230 -9.67 10.49 1.95
N TRP A 231 -8.79 10.59 0.95
CA TRP A 231 -9.09 11.31 -0.28
C TRP A 231 -10.22 10.66 -1.08
N THR A 232 -10.19 9.34 -1.26
CA THR A 232 -11.24 8.60 -1.97
C THR A 232 -12.60 8.76 -1.28
N LEU A 233 -12.63 8.71 0.06
CA LEU A 233 -13.86 8.90 0.83
C LEU A 233 -14.37 10.34 0.72
N PHE A 234 -13.48 11.34 0.79
CA PHE A 234 -13.84 12.75 0.59
C PHE A 234 -14.46 13.00 -0.78
N VAL A 235 -13.83 12.49 -1.84
CA VAL A 235 -14.32 12.61 -3.22
C VAL A 235 -15.70 11.96 -3.36
N ALA A 236 -15.85 10.73 -2.84
CA ALA A 236 -17.12 10.02 -2.95
C ALA A 236 -18.26 10.74 -2.22
N VAL A 237 -18.01 11.22 -1.00
CA VAL A 237 -19.06 11.80 -0.15
C VAL A 237 -19.37 13.25 -0.52
N PHE A 238 -18.35 14.10 -0.71
CA PHE A 238 -18.53 15.55 -0.82
C PHE A 238 -18.46 16.09 -2.25
N ILE A 239 -17.92 15.33 -3.22
CA ILE A 239 -17.80 15.78 -4.60
C ILE A 239 -18.76 15.01 -5.53
N ILE A 240 -18.79 13.69 -5.46
CA ILE A 240 -19.68 12.85 -6.28
C ILE A 240 -21.08 12.83 -5.66
N GLY A 241 -21.16 12.74 -4.33
CA GLY A 241 -22.39 12.50 -3.57
C GLY A 241 -22.75 11.01 -3.56
N VAL A 242 -22.75 10.41 -2.39
CA VAL A 242 -23.20 9.03 -2.21
C VAL A 242 -24.72 9.01 -2.21
N THR A 243 -25.30 8.54 -3.32
CA THR A 243 -26.74 8.28 -3.44
C THR A 243 -27.03 6.80 -3.22
N SER A 244 -28.31 6.43 -3.11
CA SER A 244 -28.74 5.02 -3.09
C SER A 244 -28.40 4.26 -4.38
N ASN A 245 -27.99 4.97 -5.40
CA ASN A 245 -27.57 4.45 -6.68
C ASN A 245 -26.08 4.04 -6.65
N ASN A 246 -25.74 2.91 -7.24
CA ASN A 246 -24.38 2.38 -7.34
C ASN A 246 -23.46 3.16 -8.30
N SER A 247 -23.92 4.26 -8.91
CA SER A 247 -23.15 5.09 -9.84
C SER A 247 -21.86 5.66 -9.24
N VAL A 248 -21.81 5.88 -7.92
CA VAL A 248 -20.63 6.32 -7.19
C VAL A 248 -19.44 5.38 -7.40
N TYR A 249 -19.68 4.07 -7.50
CA TYR A 249 -18.61 3.08 -7.74
C TYR A 249 -17.99 3.23 -9.12
N ALA A 250 -18.82 3.35 -10.17
CA ALA A 250 -18.33 3.53 -11.54
C ALA A 250 -17.54 4.84 -11.67
N THR A 251 -18.07 5.94 -11.15
CA THR A 251 -17.42 7.27 -11.21
C THR A 251 -16.11 7.26 -10.43
N THR A 252 -16.10 6.73 -9.21
CA THR A 252 -14.87 6.62 -8.39
C THR A 252 -13.85 5.72 -9.08
N GLY A 253 -14.27 4.57 -9.61
CA GLY A 253 -13.40 3.66 -10.35
C GLY A 253 -12.74 4.33 -11.53
N MET A 254 -13.48 5.09 -12.35
CA MET A 254 -12.94 5.86 -13.47
C MET A 254 -11.93 6.92 -13.01
N LEU A 255 -12.26 7.70 -11.98
CA LEU A 255 -11.37 8.74 -11.44
C LEU A 255 -10.07 8.20 -10.87
N VAL A 256 -10.10 7.03 -10.23
CA VAL A 256 -8.90 6.35 -9.73
C VAL A 256 -8.08 5.77 -10.88
N SER A 257 -8.73 5.30 -11.93
CA SER A 257 -8.03 4.65 -13.07
C SER A 257 -7.37 5.62 -14.04
N VAL A 258 -7.75 6.90 -14.07
CA VAL A 258 -7.08 7.92 -14.89
C VAL A 258 -5.58 7.98 -14.61
N VAL A 259 -5.15 7.66 -13.38
CA VAL A 259 -3.74 7.69 -12.98
C VAL A 259 -2.88 6.60 -13.64
N PHE A 260 -3.49 5.57 -14.23
CA PHE A 260 -2.80 4.41 -14.79
C PHE A 260 -1.73 4.76 -15.84
N VAL A 261 -2.10 5.56 -16.84
CA VAL A 261 -1.18 5.99 -17.91
C VAL A 261 -0.04 6.82 -17.33
N VAL A 262 -0.39 7.73 -16.43
CA VAL A 262 0.58 8.60 -15.73
C VAL A 262 1.56 7.76 -14.89
N ALA A 263 1.06 6.75 -14.19
CA ALA A 263 1.86 5.86 -13.35
C ALA A 263 2.91 5.07 -14.16
N ILE A 264 2.54 4.54 -15.34
CA ILE A 264 3.47 3.82 -16.22
C ILE A 264 4.57 4.75 -16.69
N PHE A 265 4.20 5.92 -17.22
CA PHE A 265 5.16 6.92 -17.72
C PHE A 265 6.12 7.38 -16.60
N ALA A 266 5.56 7.71 -15.42
CA ALA A 266 6.33 8.11 -14.26
C ALA A 266 7.31 7.01 -13.83
N SER A 267 6.85 5.77 -13.70
CA SER A 267 7.68 4.64 -13.27
C SER A 267 8.86 4.40 -14.20
N TYR A 268 8.62 4.40 -15.52
CA TYR A 268 9.68 4.23 -16.52
C TYR A 268 10.71 5.35 -16.48
N THR A 269 10.25 6.61 -16.43
CA THR A 269 11.12 7.79 -16.42
C THR A 269 11.91 7.87 -15.11
N TYR A 270 11.24 7.66 -13.98
CA TYR A 270 11.87 7.75 -12.66
C TYR A 270 12.85 6.60 -12.41
N GLY A 271 12.58 5.40 -12.92
CA GLY A 271 13.56 4.30 -12.88
C GLY A 271 14.90 4.69 -13.51
N LYS A 272 14.87 5.35 -14.68
CA LYS A 272 16.08 5.85 -15.34
C LYS A 272 16.79 6.96 -14.55
N ILE A 273 16.04 7.85 -13.90
CA ILE A 273 16.60 8.94 -13.06
C ILE A 273 17.30 8.34 -11.84
N ILE A 274 16.69 7.32 -11.22
CA ILE A 274 17.26 6.63 -10.06
C ILE A 274 18.56 5.92 -10.44
N ASP A 275 18.62 5.23 -11.57
CA ASP A 275 19.82 4.54 -12.04
C ASP A 275 20.96 5.52 -12.40
N ARG A 276 20.64 6.77 -12.72
CA ARG A 276 21.62 7.88 -12.89
C ARG A 276 22.06 8.53 -11.57
N ASN A 277 21.82 7.89 -10.43
CA ASN A 277 22.14 8.39 -9.08
C ASN A 277 21.45 9.71 -8.68
N LYS A 278 20.37 10.11 -9.36
CA LYS A 278 19.56 11.31 -9.05
C LYS A 278 18.31 10.98 -8.20
N GLY A 279 18.31 9.83 -7.51
CA GLY A 279 17.16 9.39 -6.71
C GLY A 279 16.84 10.32 -5.53
N ARG A 280 17.85 10.98 -4.95
CA ARG A 280 17.65 11.93 -3.85
C ARG A 280 16.93 13.21 -4.29
N GLU A 281 17.36 13.77 -5.41
CA GLU A 281 16.76 14.96 -6.00
C GLU A 281 15.33 14.69 -6.42
N LEU A 282 15.08 13.55 -7.07
CA LEU A 282 13.75 13.10 -7.45
C LEU A 282 12.85 12.97 -6.21
N MET A 283 13.31 12.28 -5.16
CA MET A 283 12.56 12.09 -3.93
C MET A 283 12.17 13.42 -3.29
N ARG A 284 13.10 14.40 -3.25
CA ARG A 284 12.85 15.73 -2.69
C ARG A 284 11.80 16.51 -3.48
N ALA A 285 11.99 16.60 -4.80
CA ALA A 285 11.06 17.33 -5.68
C ALA A 285 9.65 16.71 -5.61
N ALA A 286 9.58 15.39 -5.68
CA ALA A 286 8.32 14.64 -5.61
C ALA A 286 7.61 14.77 -4.25
N THR A 287 8.35 14.81 -3.14
CA THR A 287 7.78 15.04 -1.81
C THR A 287 7.16 16.43 -1.70
N ILE A 288 7.83 17.47 -2.21
CA ILE A 288 7.28 18.83 -2.23
C ILE A 288 6.02 18.88 -3.09
N MET A 289 6.04 18.25 -4.27
CA MET A 289 4.87 18.15 -5.14
C MET A 289 3.70 17.43 -4.45
N ASN A 290 3.97 16.36 -3.68
CA ASN A 290 2.95 15.66 -2.90
C ASN A 290 2.33 16.55 -1.82
N ALA A 291 3.15 17.29 -1.08
CA ALA A 291 2.66 18.25 -0.08
C ALA A 291 1.77 19.33 -0.73
N LEU A 292 2.18 19.89 -1.87
CA LEU A 292 1.35 20.84 -2.62
C LEU A 292 0.03 20.23 -3.09
N THR A 293 0.04 18.95 -3.52
CA THR A 293 -1.17 18.23 -3.88
C THR A 293 -2.15 18.17 -2.69
N HIS A 294 -1.67 17.90 -1.49
CA HIS A 294 -2.51 17.90 -0.30
C HIS A 294 -3.06 19.30 0.03
N VAL A 295 -2.29 20.36 -0.16
CA VAL A 295 -2.76 21.75 0.03
C VAL A 295 -3.89 22.10 -0.95
N VAL A 296 -3.87 21.55 -2.16
CA VAL A 296 -4.89 21.84 -3.18
C VAL A 296 -6.19 21.06 -2.94
N ARG A 297 -6.16 19.87 -2.32
CA ARG A 297 -7.34 18.99 -2.10
C ARG A 297 -8.56 19.69 -1.48
N PRO A 298 -8.42 20.54 -0.44
CA PRO A 298 -9.55 21.24 0.18
C PRO A 298 -10.37 22.12 -0.76
N PHE A 299 -9.76 22.60 -1.83
CA PHE A 299 -10.36 23.56 -2.78
C PHE A 299 -11.05 22.88 -3.97
N ILE A 300 -10.92 21.55 -4.11
CA ILE A 300 -11.54 20.80 -5.20
C ILE A 300 -13.02 20.55 -4.90
N GLN A 301 -13.89 20.92 -5.87
CA GLN A 301 -15.34 20.82 -5.73
C GLN A 301 -16.02 20.01 -6.84
N THR A 302 -15.29 19.68 -7.90
CA THR A 302 -15.88 18.98 -9.08
C THR A 302 -14.97 17.82 -9.52
N THR A 303 -15.51 16.90 -10.29
CA THR A 303 -14.86 15.65 -10.69
C THR A 303 -13.69 15.84 -11.67
N ILE A 304 -13.74 16.84 -12.57
CA ILE A 304 -12.67 17.08 -13.54
C ILE A 304 -11.34 17.47 -12.85
N PRO A 305 -11.29 18.47 -11.94
CA PRO A 305 -10.09 18.74 -11.16
C PRO A 305 -9.62 17.56 -10.30
N VAL A 306 -10.54 16.69 -9.82
CA VAL A 306 -10.15 15.46 -9.11
C VAL A 306 -9.27 14.58 -9.99
N ALA A 307 -9.64 14.36 -11.25
CA ALA A 307 -8.85 13.56 -12.19
C ALA A 307 -7.44 14.14 -12.40
N GLY A 308 -7.33 15.45 -12.60
CA GLY A 308 -6.04 16.15 -12.74
C GLY A 308 -5.18 16.04 -11.46
N LEU A 309 -5.82 16.21 -10.30
CA LEU A 309 -5.13 16.12 -9.00
C LEU A 309 -4.69 14.68 -8.71
N ASN A 310 -5.49 13.66 -9.05
CA ASN A 310 -5.09 12.27 -8.95
C ASN A 310 -3.86 11.95 -9.80
N ALA A 311 -3.81 12.46 -11.04
CA ALA A 311 -2.66 12.31 -11.92
C ALA A 311 -1.40 12.97 -11.32
N THR A 312 -1.51 14.19 -10.79
CA THR A 312 -0.41 14.89 -10.12
C THR A 312 0.05 14.17 -8.86
N ASN A 313 -0.90 13.68 -8.06
CA ASN A 313 -0.60 12.88 -6.87
C ASN A 313 0.16 11.59 -7.24
N GLU A 314 -0.22 10.93 -8.32
CA GLU A 314 0.46 9.72 -8.79
C GLU A 314 1.90 10.00 -9.22
N LEU A 315 2.16 11.11 -9.95
CA LEU A 315 3.52 11.56 -10.27
C LEU A 315 4.34 11.78 -8.99
N ALA A 316 3.75 12.46 -8.02
CA ALA A 316 4.41 12.77 -6.76
C ALA A 316 4.70 11.51 -5.94
N THR A 317 3.69 10.66 -5.71
CA THR A 317 3.84 9.44 -4.89
C THR A 317 4.80 8.44 -5.53
N THR A 318 4.69 8.19 -6.83
CA THR A 318 5.66 7.35 -7.55
C THR A 318 7.07 7.93 -7.50
N GLY A 319 7.19 9.26 -7.63
CA GLY A 319 8.47 9.96 -7.64
C GLY A 319 9.23 9.91 -6.32
N TYR A 320 8.56 9.92 -5.17
CA TYR A 320 9.25 9.71 -3.90
C TYR A 320 9.32 8.24 -3.49
N ALA A 321 8.31 7.42 -3.80
CA ALA A 321 8.24 6.04 -3.34
C ALA A 321 9.30 5.14 -3.98
N LEU A 322 9.56 5.27 -5.29
CA LEU A 322 10.55 4.44 -5.98
C LEU A 322 11.96 4.60 -5.42
N PRO A 323 12.55 5.82 -5.33
CA PRO A 323 13.89 5.99 -4.76
C PRO A 323 13.93 5.67 -3.27
N TYR A 324 12.85 5.92 -2.53
CA TYR A 324 12.71 5.56 -1.12
C TYR A 324 12.78 4.03 -0.92
N THR A 325 11.96 3.29 -1.65
CA THR A 325 11.92 1.81 -1.61
C THR A 325 13.28 1.20 -1.96
N ARG A 326 13.95 1.72 -3.00
CA ARG A 326 15.31 1.29 -3.33
C ARG A 326 16.26 1.47 -2.16
N ALA A 327 16.24 2.64 -1.52
CA ALA A 327 17.13 2.95 -0.42
C ALA A 327 16.81 2.13 0.86
N VAL A 328 15.54 1.84 1.13
CA VAL A 328 15.12 0.94 2.22
C VAL A 328 15.64 -0.48 1.98
N PHE A 329 15.56 -0.99 0.75
CA PHE A 329 16.10 -2.32 0.43
C PHE A 329 17.62 -2.38 0.54
N ASP A 330 18.34 -1.32 0.15
CA ASP A 330 19.79 -1.21 0.37
C ASP A 330 20.13 -1.18 1.87
N ASN A 331 19.37 -0.43 2.67
CA ASN A 331 19.54 -0.41 4.12
C ASN A 331 19.24 -1.77 4.75
N ALA A 332 18.25 -2.51 4.25
CA ALA A 332 17.97 -3.87 4.70
C ALA A 332 19.16 -4.81 4.44
N ASP A 333 19.86 -4.64 3.29
CA ASP A 333 21.08 -5.38 2.98
C ASP A 333 22.24 -4.99 3.91
N LEU A 334 22.42 -3.67 4.14
CA LEU A 334 23.45 -3.14 5.03
C LEU A 334 23.24 -3.50 6.50
N SER A 335 22.00 -3.73 6.90
CA SER A 335 21.65 -4.06 8.29
C SER A 335 22.21 -5.41 8.75
N GLY A 336 22.47 -6.33 7.83
CA GLY A 336 22.81 -7.72 8.13
C GLY A 336 21.65 -8.56 8.67
N VAL A 337 20.54 -7.93 9.07
CA VAL A 337 19.34 -8.56 9.68
C VAL A 337 18.07 -8.20 8.89
N ARG A 338 18.13 -8.42 7.57
CA ARG A 338 17.13 -7.99 6.58
C ARG A 338 15.69 -8.25 7.00
N VAL A 339 15.37 -9.47 7.46
CA VAL A 339 14.01 -9.87 7.82
C VAL A 339 13.48 -9.02 8.97
N THR A 340 14.27 -8.89 10.04
CA THR A 340 13.93 -8.05 11.19
C THR A 340 13.79 -6.58 10.79
N TYR A 341 14.73 -6.09 9.97
CA TYR A 341 14.74 -4.70 9.52
C TYR A 341 13.48 -4.34 8.74
N LEU A 342 13.09 -5.14 7.75
CA LEU A 342 11.87 -4.92 6.96
C LEU A 342 10.59 -5.06 7.78
N GLY A 343 10.57 -5.98 8.75
CA GLY A 343 9.47 -6.06 9.71
C GLY A 343 9.30 -4.79 10.53
N VAL A 344 10.39 -4.23 11.06
CA VAL A 344 10.34 -2.97 11.84
C VAL A 344 9.92 -1.78 10.96
N ILE A 345 10.39 -1.71 9.72
CA ILE A 345 9.96 -0.69 8.73
C ILE A 345 8.44 -0.74 8.53
N GLU A 346 7.87 -1.92 8.39
CA GLU A 346 6.42 -2.10 8.21
C GLU A 346 5.64 -1.69 9.47
N VAL A 347 6.15 -1.95 10.67
CA VAL A 347 5.57 -1.46 11.94
C VAL A 347 5.47 0.06 11.93
N ILE A 348 6.57 0.77 11.60
CA ILE A 348 6.61 2.24 11.58
C ILE A 348 5.64 2.80 10.55
N SER A 349 5.56 2.18 9.37
CA SER A 349 4.62 2.60 8.32
C SER A 349 3.15 2.46 8.78
N ASN A 350 2.79 1.30 9.34
CA ASN A 350 1.43 1.08 9.84
C ASN A 350 1.09 2.00 11.03
N ALA A 351 2.07 2.36 11.87
CA ALA A 351 1.88 3.34 12.94
C ALA A 351 1.55 4.73 12.38
N GLY A 352 2.22 5.14 11.30
CA GLY A 352 1.89 6.39 10.59
C GLY A 352 0.46 6.39 10.06
N ALA A 353 0.04 5.30 9.40
CA ALA A 353 -1.32 5.17 8.90
C ALA A 353 -2.39 5.11 10.01
N ALA A 354 -2.08 4.44 11.14
CA ALA A 354 -2.97 4.42 12.30
C ALA A 354 -3.15 5.81 12.91
N CYS A 355 -2.06 6.56 13.06
CA CYS A 355 -2.11 7.95 13.55
C CYS A 355 -2.91 8.86 12.60
N ALA A 356 -2.75 8.70 11.28
CA ALA A 356 -3.53 9.45 10.30
C ALA A 356 -5.03 9.17 10.43
N ALA A 357 -5.41 7.90 10.53
CA ALA A 357 -6.80 7.48 10.68
C ALA A 357 -7.39 7.96 12.02
N ALA A 358 -6.63 7.84 13.12
CA ALA A 358 -7.03 8.36 14.43
C ALA A 358 -7.26 9.86 14.39
N LEU A 359 -6.31 10.62 13.82
CA LEU A 359 -6.40 12.07 13.70
C LEU A 359 -7.66 12.49 12.93
N LEU A 360 -7.93 11.87 11.78
CA LEU A 360 -9.16 12.15 11.04
C LEU A 360 -10.40 11.83 11.87
N GLY A 361 -10.42 10.68 12.57
CA GLY A 361 -11.52 10.30 13.46
C GLY A 361 -11.77 11.32 14.57
N PHE A 362 -10.70 11.82 15.22
CA PHE A 362 -10.81 12.88 16.23
C PHE A 362 -11.29 14.20 15.65
N LEU A 363 -10.77 14.63 14.50
CA LEU A 363 -11.27 15.85 13.84
C LEU A 363 -12.76 15.77 13.53
N LEU A 364 -13.25 14.61 13.09
CA LEU A 364 -14.67 14.36 12.78
C LEU A 364 -15.59 14.36 14.01
N ILE A 365 -15.04 14.23 15.24
CA ILE A 365 -15.82 14.36 16.47
C ILE A 365 -16.13 15.83 16.81
N PHE A 366 -15.15 16.71 16.60
CA PHE A 366 -15.19 18.09 17.11
C PHE A 366 -15.48 19.13 16.03
N ILE A 367 -15.31 18.80 14.76
CA ILE A 367 -15.37 19.71 13.62
C ILE A 367 -16.41 19.21 12.62
N GLU A 368 -17.09 20.11 11.93
CA GLU A 368 -17.98 19.78 10.82
C GLU A 368 -17.24 18.91 9.78
N GLN A 369 -17.93 17.89 9.27
CA GLN A 369 -17.31 16.80 8.50
C GLN A 369 -16.44 17.29 7.34
N LYS A 370 -16.93 18.22 6.52
CA LYS A 370 -16.19 18.74 5.37
C LYS A 370 -14.95 19.53 5.80
N LEU A 371 -15.10 20.38 6.81
CA LEU A 371 -13.99 21.17 7.39
C LEU A 371 -12.95 20.26 8.06
N ALA A 372 -13.38 19.18 8.71
CA ALA A 372 -12.49 18.19 9.31
C ALA A 372 -11.57 17.55 8.25
N PHE A 373 -12.12 17.13 7.10
CA PHE A 373 -11.32 16.63 5.99
C PHE A 373 -10.39 17.69 5.40
N GLN A 374 -10.87 18.91 5.23
CA GLN A 374 -10.05 20.00 4.71
C GLN A 374 -8.84 20.30 5.63
N GLY A 375 -9.07 20.42 6.93
CA GLY A 375 -8.02 20.57 7.94
C GLY A 375 -7.06 19.38 7.95
N PHE A 376 -7.58 18.17 7.84
CA PHE A 376 -6.80 16.94 7.77
C PHE A 376 -5.84 16.92 6.57
N PHE A 377 -6.25 17.40 5.39
CA PHE A 377 -5.37 17.48 4.22
C PHE A 377 -4.22 18.51 4.43
N PHE A 378 -4.45 19.62 5.09
CA PHE A 378 -3.36 20.55 5.44
C PHE A 378 -2.36 19.93 6.40
N ILE A 379 -2.82 19.16 7.40
CA ILE A 379 -1.94 18.40 8.28
C ILE A 379 -1.19 17.34 7.48
N GLY A 380 -1.88 16.63 6.56
CA GLY A 380 -1.27 15.68 5.64
C GLY A 380 -0.13 16.30 4.81
N ALA A 381 -0.32 17.52 4.32
CA ALA A 381 0.72 18.27 3.62
C ALA A 381 1.95 18.51 4.51
N ALA A 382 1.76 18.97 5.74
CA ALA A 382 2.85 19.20 6.67
C ALA A 382 3.59 17.92 7.05
N VAL A 383 2.85 16.83 7.33
CA VAL A 383 3.43 15.54 7.70
C VAL A 383 4.18 14.93 6.53
N SER A 384 3.67 15.03 5.28
CA SER A 384 4.33 14.48 4.11
C SER A 384 5.74 15.07 3.89
N LEU A 385 6.00 16.31 4.30
CA LEU A 385 7.32 16.92 4.24
C LEU A 385 8.36 16.22 5.12
N LEU A 386 7.96 15.44 6.13
CA LEU A 386 8.90 14.63 6.92
C LEU A 386 9.64 13.59 6.08
N ILE A 387 9.15 13.22 4.88
CA ILE A 387 9.87 12.36 3.94
C ILE A 387 11.22 13.00 3.55
N LEU A 388 11.32 14.34 3.53
CA LEU A 388 12.57 15.07 3.25
C LEU A 388 13.66 14.83 4.31
N THR A 389 13.29 14.40 5.52
CA THR A 389 14.24 14.11 6.60
C THR A 389 15.01 12.81 6.40
N ALA A 390 14.61 11.96 5.43
CA ALA A 390 15.25 10.69 5.17
C ALA A 390 16.73 10.85 4.80
N ARG A 391 17.60 10.13 5.52
CA ARG A 391 19.04 10.10 5.29
C ARG A 391 19.48 8.68 4.99
N PHE A 392 19.62 8.38 3.70
CA PHE A 392 20.07 7.06 3.26
C PHE A 392 21.56 7.07 2.90
N PRO A 393 22.35 6.05 3.34
CA PRO A 393 23.75 5.89 2.90
C PRO A 393 23.91 5.84 1.39
N LEU A 394 22.96 5.22 0.68
CA LEU A 394 22.92 5.14 -0.79
C LEU A 394 23.03 6.51 -1.48
N TYR A 395 22.51 7.58 -0.85
CA TYR A 395 22.45 8.94 -1.40
C TYR A 395 23.42 9.91 -0.72
N LYS A 396 24.34 9.40 0.11
CA LYS A 396 25.48 10.21 0.60
C LYS A 396 26.51 10.27 -0.52
N LYS A 397 26.74 11.46 -1.05
CA LYS A 397 27.95 11.79 -1.81
C LYS A 397 29.06 12.19 -0.86
#